data_22588ea711b2a446501c5dcbcafcf269
#
_entry.id   22588ea711b2a446501c5dcbcafcf269
#
_cell.length_a   1.000
_cell.length_b   1.000
_cell.length_c   1.000
_cell.angle_alpha   90.00
_cell.angle_beta   90.00
_cell.angle_gamma   90.00
#
_symmetry.space_group_name_H-M   'P 1'
#
loop_
_entity.id
_entity.type
_entity.pdbx_description
1 polymer ?
#
loop_
_entity_poly.entity_id
_entity_poly.type
_entity_poly.pdbx_seq_one_letter_code
_entity_poly.pdbx_strand_id
1 'polypeptide(L)'
;VSSTRSEEMESRTLQPLPGVNPIDVKVTVYGENVGGFASHYYPLPREDFENALLKSMVDSGRFVIKSNNGETAYDISVGLIQLIQPQWSGTVTLETSWTVYDHRSKDEVSRRAIRVEKPASFTRKREATELAAQSTIVEGIEWTFKTIKENSQNSD
;
A
#
# COMPACT_ATOMS: atom_id res chain seq x y z
N VAL A 1 13.35 -9.37 -18.15
CA VAL A 1 12.58 -8.16 -17.86
C VAL A 1 12.76 -7.78 -16.41
N SER A 2 13.23 -6.55 -16.15
CA SER A 2 13.40 -6.09 -14.79
C SER A 2 12.05 -5.75 -14.16
N SER A 3 11.84 -6.19 -12.92
CA SER A 3 10.65 -5.86 -12.18
C SER A 3 10.78 -4.48 -11.50
N THR A 4 9.70 -4.03 -10.88
CA THR A 4 9.71 -2.83 -10.04
C THR A 4 10.69 -3.01 -8.88
N ARG A 5 11.20 -1.90 -8.37
CA ARG A 5 12.15 -1.88 -7.25
C ARG A 5 11.45 -1.35 -6.01
N SER A 6 11.61 -2.09 -4.90
CA SER A 6 10.96 -1.77 -3.63
C SER A 6 11.31 -0.35 -3.15
N GLU A 7 12.57 0.02 -3.18
CA GLU A 7 13.03 1.32 -2.69
C GLU A 7 12.46 2.51 -3.49
N GLU A 8 12.08 2.30 -4.76
CA GLU A 8 11.48 3.35 -5.56
C GLU A 8 9.99 3.53 -5.30
N MET A 9 9.37 2.57 -4.63
CA MET A 9 7.96 2.62 -4.29
C MET A 9 7.71 3.14 -2.87
N GLU A 10 8.75 3.35 -2.08
CA GLU A 10 8.64 3.86 -0.72
C GLU A 10 8.15 5.30 -0.70
N SER A 11 7.34 5.61 0.31
CA SER A 11 6.84 6.97 0.50
C SER A 11 7.99 7.94 0.79
N ARG A 12 7.96 9.08 0.12
CA ARG A 12 8.95 10.16 0.35
C ARG A 12 8.30 11.42 0.91
N THR A 13 6.98 11.42 1.03
CA THR A 13 6.21 12.60 1.44
C THR A 13 5.64 12.48 2.84
N LEU A 14 5.50 11.26 3.36
CA LEU A 14 4.98 11.04 4.71
C LEU A 14 6.09 11.26 5.72
N GLN A 15 5.97 12.34 6.48
CA GLN A 15 6.93 12.67 7.53
C GLN A 15 6.39 12.24 8.90
N PRO A 16 7.26 11.90 9.85
CA PRO A 16 6.81 11.61 11.22
C PRO A 16 6.03 12.80 11.78
N LEU A 17 4.89 12.51 12.43
CA LEU A 17 4.05 13.53 13.03
C LEU A 17 4.45 13.72 14.49
N PRO A 18 4.81 14.96 14.93
CA PRO A 18 5.15 15.21 16.32
C PRO A 18 3.98 14.91 17.25
N GLY A 19 4.26 14.29 18.39
CA GLY A 19 3.26 14.03 19.42
C GLY A 19 2.25 12.93 19.10
N VAL A 20 2.45 12.19 18.01
CA VAL A 20 1.57 11.08 17.64
C VAL A 20 2.10 9.79 18.25
N ASN A 21 1.22 9.04 18.94
CA ASN A 21 1.54 7.71 19.42
C ASN A 21 1.31 6.71 18.30
N PRO A 22 2.34 5.94 17.91
CA PRO A 22 2.18 4.94 16.86
C PRO A 22 1.14 3.88 17.24
N ILE A 23 0.44 3.37 16.25
CA ILE A 23 -0.60 2.37 16.43
C ILE A 23 -0.01 0.99 16.12
N ASP A 24 -0.21 0.04 17.04
CA ASP A 24 0.25 -1.34 16.86
C ASP A 24 -0.68 -2.04 15.85
N VAL A 25 -0.13 -2.46 14.74
CA VAL A 25 -0.90 -3.09 13.66
C VAL A 25 -0.22 -4.33 13.14
N LYS A 26 -1.01 -5.24 12.62
CA LYS A 26 -0.58 -6.36 11.82
C LYS A 26 -1.00 -6.08 10.39
N VAL A 27 -0.07 -6.25 9.45
CA VAL A 27 -0.33 -5.96 8.03
C VAL A 27 -0.18 -7.24 7.22
N THR A 28 -1.16 -7.50 6.40
CA THR A 28 -1.15 -8.61 5.44
C THR A 28 -1.36 -8.05 4.05
N VAL A 29 -0.44 -8.38 3.13
CA VAL A 29 -0.60 -8.04 1.72
C VAL A 29 -0.95 -9.31 0.98
N TYR A 30 -2.02 -9.26 0.21
CA TYR A 30 -2.51 -10.41 -0.54
C TYR A 30 -2.66 -10.05 -2.02
N GLY A 31 -2.93 -11.06 -2.82
CA GLY A 31 -3.02 -10.94 -4.27
C GLY A 31 -1.79 -11.56 -4.91
N GLU A 32 -1.92 -11.88 -6.17
CA GLU A 32 -0.80 -12.42 -6.92
C GLU A 32 0.04 -11.27 -7.48
N ASN A 33 1.24 -11.61 -7.96
CA ASN A 33 2.04 -10.67 -8.71
C ASN A 33 1.25 -10.18 -9.90
N VAL A 34 1.10 -8.87 -10.03
CA VAL A 34 0.30 -8.28 -11.09
C VAL A 34 1.19 -7.70 -12.17
N GLY A 35 0.70 -7.73 -13.40
CA GLY A 35 1.48 -7.33 -14.57
C GLY A 35 2.48 -8.41 -15.00
N GLY A 36 3.26 -8.12 -16.02
CA GLY A 36 4.41 -8.95 -16.38
C GLY A 36 4.13 -10.14 -17.31
N PHE A 37 2.94 -10.23 -17.90
CA PHE A 37 2.60 -11.34 -18.80
C PHE A 37 3.19 -11.23 -20.20
N ALA A 38 3.61 -10.04 -20.59
CA ALA A 38 4.21 -9.81 -21.89
C ALA A 38 5.59 -9.18 -21.73
N SER A 39 6.43 -9.29 -22.77
CA SER A 39 7.78 -8.74 -22.74
C SER A 39 7.83 -7.23 -22.53
N HIS A 40 6.73 -6.53 -22.74
CA HIS A 40 6.62 -5.09 -22.56
C HIS A 40 6.15 -4.68 -21.17
N TYR A 41 5.77 -5.63 -20.33
CA TYR A 41 5.19 -5.35 -19.03
C TYR A 41 6.22 -5.58 -17.94
N TYR A 42 6.12 -4.76 -16.91
CA TYR A 42 6.98 -4.86 -15.73
C TYR A 42 6.14 -5.37 -14.58
N PRO A 43 6.48 -6.55 -14.03
CA PRO A 43 5.69 -7.08 -12.92
C PRO A 43 5.82 -6.21 -11.66
N LEU A 44 4.76 -6.20 -10.87
CA LEU A 44 4.76 -5.65 -9.53
C LEU A 44 4.65 -6.85 -8.57
N PRO A 45 5.78 -7.43 -8.14
CA PRO A 45 5.74 -8.55 -7.22
C PRO A 45 5.14 -8.14 -5.89
N ARG A 46 4.30 -9.02 -5.33
CA ARG A 46 3.66 -8.76 -4.04
C ARG A 46 4.69 -8.44 -2.96
N GLU A 47 5.80 -9.17 -2.94
CA GLU A 47 6.85 -8.97 -1.93
C GLU A 47 7.49 -7.60 -2.02
N ASP A 48 7.74 -7.10 -3.22
CA ASP A 48 8.35 -5.78 -3.41
C ASP A 48 7.40 -4.68 -2.94
N PHE A 49 6.11 -4.80 -3.26
CA PHE A 49 5.09 -3.87 -2.78
C PHE A 49 4.97 -3.93 -1.25
N GLU A 50 4.93 -5.14 -0.69
CA GLU A 50 4.83 -5.32 0.76
C GLU A 50 6.01 -4.68 1.48
N ASN A 51 7.24 -4.92 1.01
CA ASN A 51 8.43 -4.33 1.61
C ASN A 51 8.38 -2.81 1.60
N ALA A 52 7.98 -2.22 0.47
CA ALA A 52 7.85 -0.77 0.36
C ALA A 52 6.76 -0.23 1.29
N LEU A 53 5.63 -0.92 1.37
CA LEU A 53 4.52 -0.53 2.24
C LEU A 53 4.92 -0.56 3.71
N LEU A 54 5.49 -1.67 4.18
CA LEU A 54 5.87 -1.83 5.58
C LEU A 54 6.91 -0.80 5.99
N LYS A 55 7.92 -0.58 5.17
CA LYS A 55 8.93 0.43 5.45
C LYS A 55 8.33 1.83 5.51
N SER A 56 7.45 2.15 4.57
CA SER A 56 6.78 3.46 4.53
C SER A 56 5.89 3.68 5.76
N MET A 57 5.20 2.64 6.22
CA MET A 57 4.36 2.71 7.42
C MET A 57 5.20 3.00 8.66
N VAL A 58 6.31 2.29 8.83
CA VAL A 58 7.21 2.50 9.97
C VAL A 58 7.85 3.88 9.90
N ASP A 59 8.39 4.26 8.74
CA ASP A 59 9.09 5.54 8.57
C ASP A 59 8.12 6.73 8.73
N SER A 60 6.83 6.53 8.51
CA SER A 60 5.82 7.57 8.71
C SER A 60 5.62 7.93 10.19
N GLY A 61 6.11 7.11 11.11
CA GLY A 61 5.94 7.30 12.55
C GLY A 61 4.52 7.04 13.06
N ARG A 62 3.62 6.58 12.19
CA ARG A 62 2.20 6.38 12.52
C ARG A 62 1.90 4.98 13.03
N PHE A 63 2.77 4.00 12.72
CA PHE A 63 2.49 2.58 13.00
C PHE A 63 3.69 1.87 13.57
N VAL A 64 3.42 0.88 14.42
CA VAL A 64 4.37 -0.15 14.81
C VAL A 64 3.85 -1.47 14.24
N ILE A 65 4.65 -2.10 13.40
CA ILE A 65 4.26 -3.36 12.76
C ILE A 65 4.61 -4.51 13.69
N LYS A 66 3.61 -5.32 14.05
CA LYS A 66 3.80 -6.47 14.91
C LYS A 66 3.83 -7.76 14.12
N SER A 67 4.61 -8.72 14.58
CA SER A 67 4.61 -10.06 14.02
C SER A 67 3.34 -10.82 14.41
N ASN A 68 3.16 -12.01 13.84
CA ASN A 68 1.95 -12.83 14.02
C ASN A 68 1.60 -13.15 15.48
N ASN A 69 2.57 -13.11 16.37
CA ASN A 69 2.38 -13.48 17.79
C ASN A 69 2.24 -12.26 18.71
N GLY A 70 2.28 -11.04 18.18
CA GLY A 70 2.14 -9.83 18.95
C GLY A 70 0.68 -9.42 19.09
N GLU A 71 0.33 -8.79 20.22
CA GLU A 71 -0.98 -8.16 20.36
C GLU A 71 -1.01 -6.88 19.56
N THR A 72 -2.05 -6.71 18.76
CA THR A 72 -2.26 -5.52 17.96
C THR A 72 -3.64 -4.95 18.22
N ALA A 73 -3.80 -3.66 17.94
CA ALA A 73 -5.11 -3.03 18.04
C ALA A 73 -5.93 -3.28 16.76
N TYR A 74 -5.26 -3.28 15.64
CA TYR A 74 -5.93 -3.40 14.33
C TYR A 74 -5.14 -4.29 13.40
N ASP A 75 -5.87 -4.97 12.53
CA ASP A 75 -5.29 -5.74 11.43
C ASP A 75 -5.61 -5.01 10.13
N ILE A 76 -4.60 -4.85 9.28
CA ILE A 76 -4.75 -4.16 8.00
C ILE A 76 -4.49 -5.16 6.89
N SER A 77 -5.43 -5.25 5.96
CA SER A 77 -5.32 -6.14 4.81
C SER A 77 -5.27 -5.29 3.55
N VAL A 78 -4.23 -5.49 2.74
CA VAL A 78 -4.03 -4.74 1.51
C VAL A 78 -3.93 -5.70 0.35
N GLY A 79 -4.82 -5.56 -0.62
CA GLY A 79 -4.86 -6.43 -1.79
C GLY A 79 -4.38 -5.71 -3.05
N LEU A 80 -3.49 -6.37 -3.77
CA LEU A 80 -3.13 -5.96 -5.13
C LEU A 80 -4.19 -6.53 -6.07
N ILE A 81 -5.04 -5.67 -6.62
CA ILE A 81 -6.21 -6.11 -7.38
C ILE A 81 -5.91 -6.15 -8.86
N GLN A 82 -5.36 -5.07 -9.41
CA GLN A 82 -5.14 -4.97 -10.83
C GLN A 82 -4.03 -3.99 -11.15
N LEU A 83 -3.21 -4.35 -12.13
CA LEU A 83 -2.22 -3.45 -12.74
C LEU A 83 -2.46 -3.48 -14.25
N ILE A 84 -2.75 -2.32 -14.81
CA ILE A 84 -2.91 -2.14 -16.24
C ILE A 84 -1.75 -1.28 -16.74
N GLN A 85 -1.00 -1.83 -17.69
CA GLN A 85 0.10 -1.11 -18.33
C GLN A 85 -0.19 -1.01 -19.82
N PRO A 86 -0.01 0.17 -20.43
CA PRO A 86 -0.26 0.31 -21.86
C PRO A 86 0.81 -0.43 -22.68
N GLN A 87 0.42 -0.96 -23.82
CA GLN A 87 1.37 -1.65 -24.71
C GLN A 87 2.43 -0.67 -25.25
N TRP A 88 2.02 0.54 -25.56
CA TRP A 88 2.90 1.57 -26.08
C TRP A 88 3.04 2.69 -25.05
N SER A 89 2.58 3.88 -25.36
CA SER A 89 2.48 4.97 -24.40
C SER A 89 1.03 5.09 -23.93
N GLY A 90 0.82 5.67 -22.74
CA GLY A 90 -0.52 5.83 -22.21
C GLY A 90 -0.48 5.96 -20.70
N THR A 91 -1.41 5.30 -20.04
CA THR A 91 -1.57 5.41 -18.59
C THR A 91 -1.37 4.06 -17.93
N VAL A 92 -0.52 4.03 -16.89
CA VAL A 92 -0.41 2.90 -15.97
C VAL A 92 -1.47 3.09 -14.89
N THR A 93 -2.28 2.06 -14.65
CA THR A 93 -3.34 2.08 -13.63
C THR A 93 -3.07 0.97 -12.63
N LEU A 94 -3.01 1.33 -11.34
CA LEU A 94 -2.88 0.38 -10.24
C LEU A 94 -4.10 0.50 -9.34
N GLU A 95 -4.75 -0.62 -9.07
CA GLU A 95 -5.88 -0.69 -8.15
C GLU A 95 -5.55 -1.61 -6.99
N THR A 96 -5.81 -1.11 -5.77
CA THR A 96 -5.61 -1.85 -4.52
C THR A 96 -6.86 -1.75 -3.66
N SER A 97 -7.02 -2.72 -2.76
CA SER A 97 -8.12 -2.73 -1.80
C SER A 97 -7.54 -2.74 -0.39
N TRP A 98 -7.98 -1.80 0.42
CA TRP A 98 -7.49 -1.60 1.79
C TRP A 98 -8.64 -1.87 2.75
N THR A 99 -8.40 -2.73 3.75
CA THR A 99 -9.41 -3.07 4.76
C THR A 99 -8.79 -2.98 6.14
N VAL A 100 -9.49 -2.35 7.07
CA VAL A 100 -9.09 -2.25 8.47
C VAL A 100 -10.05 -3.10 9.28
N TYR A 101 -9.48 -4.00 10.10
CA TYR A 101 -10.25 -4.83 11.03
C TYR A 101 -9.85 -4.51 12.47
N ASP A 102 -10.84 -4.48 13.36
CA ASP A 102 -10.57 -4.47 14.78
C ASP A 102 -9.99 -5.84 15.16
N HIS A 103 -8.81 -5.87 15.78
CA HIS A 103 -8.14 -7.14 16.06
C HIS A 103 -8.90 -7.99 17.08
N ARG A 104 -9.52 -7.36 18.09
CA ARG A 104 -10.21 -8.08 19.15
C ARG A 104 -11.51 -8.70 18.67
N SER A 105 -12.36 -7.91 18.01
CA SER A 105 -13.66 -8.38 17.53
C SER A 105 -13.60 -9.09 16.18
N LYS A 106 -12.55 -8.87 15.42
CA LYS A 106 -12.41 -9.34 14.02
C LYS A 106 -13.39 -8.68 13.07
N ASP A 107 -14.10 -7.63 13.52
CA ASP A 107 -15.04 -6.92 12.67
C ASP A 107 -14.34 -5.96 11.73
N GLU A 108 -14.86 -5.85 10.53
CA GLU A 108 -14.39 -4.87 9.56
C GLU A 108 -14.77 -3.47 10.02
N VAL A 109 -13.78 -2.60 10.17
CA VAL A 109 -13.99 -1.19 10.53
C VAL A 109 -14.35 -0.38 9.28
N SER A 110 -13.57 -0.54 8.22
CA SER A 110 -13.81 0.16 6.96
C SER A 110 -13.00 -0.48 5.83
N ARG A 111 -13.43 -0.22 4.61
CA ARG A 111 -12.78 -0.71 3.40
C ARG A 111 -12.75 0.40 2.36
N ARG A 112 -11.68 0.46 1.59
CA ARG A 112 -11.55 1.41 0.50
C ARG A 112 -10.75 0.83 -0.64
N ALA A 113 -11.24 1.03 -1.87
CA ALA A 113 -10.47 0.76 -3.08
C ALA A 113 -9.72 2.04 -3.46
N ILE A 114 -8.44 1.88 -3.80
CA ILE A 114 -7.61 3.00 -4.25
C ILE A 114 -7.16 2.70 -5.67
N ARG A 115 -7.48 3.61 -6.58
CA ARG A 115 -7.10 3.51 -7.98
C ARG A 115 -6.20 4.71 -8.32
N VAL A 116 -4.99 4.43 -8.77
CA VAL A 116 -4.01 5.46 -9.12
C VAL A 116 -3.64 5.30 -10.58
N GLU A 117 -3.59 6.43 -11.29
CA GLU A 117 -3.22 6.48 -12.70
C GLU A 117 -1.99 7.37 -12.86
N LYS A 118 -1.00 6.89 -13.61
CA LYS A 118 0.22 7.65 -13.93
C LYS A 118 0.51 7.57 -15.42
N PRO A 119 0.82 8.70 -16.06
CA PRO A 119 1.20 8.68 -17.47
C PRO A 119 2.52 7.94 -17.66
N ALA A 120 2.62 7.18 -18.73
CA ALA A 120 3.80 6.38 -19.03
C ALA A 120 4.15 6.48 -20.50
N SER A 121 5.41 6.79 -20.79
CA SER A 121 5.94 6.65 -22.14
C SER A 121 6.33 5.19 -22.36
N PHE A 122 6.59 4.84 -23.62
CA PHE A 122 6.98 3.48 -24.00
C PHE A 122 8.18 2.97 -23.19
N THR A 123 9.14 3.86 -22.88
CA THR A 123 10.40 3.49 -22.22
C THR A 123 10.37 3.65 -20.70
N ARG A 124 9.29 4.18 -20.13
CA ARG A 124 9.22 4.51 -18.69
C ARG A 124 8.04 3.86 -17.96
N LYS A 125 7.63 2.69 -18.42
CA LYS A 125 6.52 1.98 -17.78
C LYS A 125 6.87 1.49 -16.37
N ARG A 126 8.11 1.05 -16.16
CA ARG A 126 8.55 0.64 -14.83
C ARG A 126 8.49 1.80 -13.84
N GLU A 127 9.04 2.94 -14.23
CA GLU A 127 9.04 4.13 -13.38
C GLU A 127 7.61 4.60 -13.08
N ALA A 128 6.73 4.58 -14.09
CA ALA A 128 5.33 4.95 -13.88
C ALA A 128 4.62 3.97 -12.94
N THR A 129 4.92 2.67 -13.05
CA THR A 129 4.38 1.66 -12.15
C THR A 129 4.88 1.87 -10.72
N GLU A 130 6.16 2.17 -10.55
CA GLU A 130 6.74 2.48 -9.24
C GLU A 130 6.11 3.73 -8.63
N LEU A 131 5.87 4.77 -9.43
CA LEU A 131 5.20 5.98 -8.95
C LEU A 131 3.74 5.73 -8.59
N ALA A 132 3.04 4.90 -9.35
CA ALA A 132 1.67 4.51 -9.03
C ALA A 132 1.62 3.77 -7.68
N ALA A 133 2.55 2.85 -7.46
CA ALA A 133 2.64 2.13 -6.18
C ALA A 133 2.97 3.08 -5.04
N GLN A 134 3.91 4.00 -5.23
CA GLN A 134 4.26 5.00 -4.21
C GLN A 134 3.06 5.86 -3.82
N SER A 135 2.31 6.36 -4.81
CA SER A 135 1.11 7.17 -4.56
C SER A 135 0.04 6.37 -3.85
N THR A 136 -0.12 5.10 -4.21
CA THR A 136 -1.06 4.19 -3.55
C THR A 136 -0.69 3.99 -2.09
N ILE A 137 0.59 3.79 -1.80
CA ILE A 137 1.09 3.61 -0.44
C ILE A 137 0.83 4.87 0.41
N VAL A 138 1.13 6.05 -0.13
CA VAL A 138 0.88 7.31 0.59
C VAL A 138 -0.60 7.47 0.91
N GLU A 139 -1.46 7.33 -0.09
CA GLU A 139 -2.91 7.49 0.08
C GLU A 139 -3.47 6.44 1.04
N GLY A 140 -3.02 5.20 0.92
CA GLY A 140 -3.46 4.11 1.79
C GLY A 140 -3.06 4.30 3.24
N ILE A 141 -1.83 4.75 3.49
CA ILE A 141 -1.34 5.01 4.85
C ILE A 141 -2.15 6.13 5.49
N GLU A 142 -2.36 7.22 4.76
CA GLU A 142 -3.14 8.35 5.27
C GLU A 142 -4.58 7.95 5.58
N TRP A 143 -5.21 7.23 4.67
CA TRP A 143 -6.58 6.74 4.88
C TRP A 143 -6.68 5.79 6.07
N THR A 144 -5.73 4.85 6.17
CA THR A 144 -5.71 3.86 7.25
C THR A 144 -5.57 4.54 8.60
N PHE A 145 -4.61 5.47 8.71
CA PHE A 145 -4.38 6.19 9.95
C PHE A 145 -5.61 7.00 10.37
N LYS A 146 -6.20 7.73 9.45
CA LYS A 146 -7.42 8.52 9.69
C LYS A 146 -8.58 7.63 10.13
N THR A 147 -8.76 6.50 9.44
CA THR A 147 -9.83 5.54 9.74
C THR A 147 -9.71 5.00 11.16
N ILE A 148 -8.50 4.61 11.56
CA ILE A 148 -8.24 4.08 12.89
C ILE A 148 -8.48 5.15 13.96
N LYS A 149 -8.01 6.37 13.73
CA LYS A 149 -8.20 7.47 14.68
C LYS A 149 -9.68 7.77 14.89
N GLU A 150 -10.45 7.83 13.81
CA GLU A 150 -11.89 8.06 13.89
C GLU A 150 -12.60 6.93 14.65
N ASN A 151 -12.23 5.68 14.37
CA ASN A 151 -12.80 4.54 15.05
C ASN A 151 -12.49 4.54 16.56
N SER A 152 -11.26 4.87 16.93
CA SER A 152 -10.85 4.94 18.35
C SER A 152 -11.61 6.01 19.11
N GLN A 153 -11.93 7.13 18.46
CA GLN A 153 -12.69 8.23 19.08
C GLN A 153 -14.16 7.88 19.26
N ASN A 154 -14.70 7.01 18.40
CA ASN A 154 -16.12 6.66 18.41
C ASN A 154 -16.44 5.41 19.23
N SER A 155 -15.45 4.75 19.80
CA SER A 155 -15.64 3.48 20.51
C SER A 155 -15.76 3.61 22.03
N ASP A 156 -15.96 4.81 22.51
CA ASP A 156 -16.19 5.07 23.94
C ASP A 156 -17.64 4.91 24.33
#